data_a8816ba9d738167dc645fc13e00ad0b4
#
_entry.id   a8816ba9d738167dc645fc13e00ad0b4
#
_cell.length_a   1.000
_cell.length_b   1.000
_cell.length_c   1.000
_cell.angle_alpha   90.00
_cell.angle_beta   90.00
_cell.angle_gamma   90.00
#
_symmetry.space_group_name_H-M   'P 1'
#
loop_
_entity.id
_entity.type
_entity.pdbx_description
1 polymer ?
#
loop_
_entity_poly.entity_id
_entity_poly.type
_entity_poly.pdbx_seq_one_letter_code
_entity_poly.pdbx_strand_id
1 'polypeptide(L)'
;MAQYLRVKESHPDSLLFYRMGDFYEMFLKDAEIAASLLGITLTKRGSKDGLDVPMCGVPAHSVDGYLARLIRAGHKVAICEQIEDPQEQKQRGGKGPLKRDVVRILTPGTVIEDELLPARAHNYLVALGRAESQIAIAWADMSTGDFLVQEIADEGLETMVARLDPAELIYPHDYDLPDW
;
A
#
# COMPACT_ATOMS: atom_id res chain seq x y z
N MET A 1 12.13 -17.16 -1.83
CA MET A 1 10.96 -17.07 -2.73
C MET A 1 9.69 -17.65 -2.10
N ALA A 2 9.62 -18.85 -1.57
CA ALA A 2 8.40 -19.42 -1.00
C ALA A 2 7.75 -18.58 0.13
N GLN A 3 8.56 -17.96 1.01
CA GLN A 3 8.04 -17.08 2.06
C GLN A 3 7.47 -15.78 1.46
N TYR A 4 8.15 -15.18 0.47
CA TYR A 4 7.65 -14.01 -0.26
C TYR A 4 6.27 -14.27 -0.89
N LEU A 5 6.13 -15.38 -1.61
CA LEU A 5 4.87 -15.72 -2.29
C LEU A 5 3.72 -15.89 -1.30
N ARG A 6 3.93 -16.55 -0.15
CA ARG A 6 2.91 -16.69 0.89
C ARG A 6 2.45 -15.35 1.46
N VAL A 7 3.40 -14.43 1.71
CA VAL A 7 3.06 -13.08 2.19
C VAL A 7 2.28 -12.32 1.11
N LYS A 8 2.71 -12.42 -0.15
CA LYS A 8 2.04 -11.78 -1.29
C LYS A 8 0.62 -12.29 -1.52
N GLU A 9 0.37 -13.58 -1.34
CA GLU A 9 -0.97 -14.19 -1.42
C GLU A 9 -1.97 -13.58 -0.43
N SER A 10 -1.48 -13.16 0.75
CA SER A 10 -2.31 -12.49 1.76
C SER A 10 -2.51 -10.99 1.49
N HIS A 11 -1.72 -10.40 0.57
CA HIS A 11 -1.77 -8.97 0.22
C HIS A 11 -1.70 -8.78 -1.30
N PRO A 12 -2.64 -9.36 -2.08
CA PRO A 12 -2.56 -9.39 -3.54
C PRO A 12 -2.57 -8.00 -4.17
N ASP A 13 -3.30 -7.05 -3.58
CA ASP A 13 -3.53 -5.69 -4.10
C ASP A 13 -2.46 -4.67 -3.68
N SER A 14 -1.46 -5.09 -2.89
CA SER A 14 -0.40 -4.21 -2.39
C SER A 14 0.93 -4.52 -3.04
N LEU A 15 1.73 -3.52 -3.39
CA LEU A 15 3.14 -3.71 -3.73
C LEU A 15 3.90 -4.16 -2.48
N LEU A 16 4.50 -5.35 -2.51
CA LEU A 16 5.15 -5.94 -1.34
C LEU A 16 6.60 -5.50 -1.23
N PHE A 17 6.90 -4.63 -0.28
CA PHE A 17 8.24 -4.22 0.11
C PHE A 17 8.80 -5.23 1.11
N TYR A 18 9.59 -6.17 0.61
CA TYR A 18 10.06 -7.32 1.38
C TYR A 18 11.48 -7.09 1.88
N ARG A 19 11.68 -6.97 3.20
CA ARG A 19 12.98 -6.67 3.82
C ARG A 19 14.01 -7.78 3.57
N MET A 20 15.13 -7.42 2.94
CA MET A 20 16.27 -8.28 2.68
C MET A 20 17.58 -7.54 3.03
N GLY A 21 18.01 -7.69 4.28
CA GLY A 21 19.16 -6.92 4.80
C GLY A 21 18.87 -5.42 4.80
N ASP A 22 19.69 -4.63 4.12
CA ASP A 22 19.56 -3.18 4.04
C ASP A 22 18.66 -2.68 2.90
N PHE A 23 17.96 -3.60 2.23
CA PHE A 23 17.06 -3.28 1.12
C PHE A 23 15.64 -3.77 1.38
N TYR A 24 14.67 -3.08 0.75
CA TYR A 24 13.39 -3.65 0.42
C TYR A 24 13.43 -4.15 -1.01
N GLU A 25 13.24 -5.44 -1.20
CA GLU A 25 13.21 -6.08 -2.51
C GLU A 25 11.76 -6.38 -2.93
N MET A 26 11.47 -6.15 -4.19
CA MET A 26 10.20 -6.48 -4.84
C MET A 26 10.46 -7.47 -5.96
N PHE A 27 9.51 -8.37 -6.20
CA PHE A 27 9.64 -9.45 -7.17
C PHE A 27 8.44 -9.52 -8.09
N LEU A 28 8.62 -10.18 -9.24
CA LEU A 28 7.58 -10.47 -10.22
C LEU A 28 6.91 -9.17 -10.68
N LYS A 29 5.57 -9.16 -10.73
CA LYS A 29 4.79 -8.00 -11.19
C LYS A 29 5.00 -6.75 -10.33
N ASP A 30 5.17 -6.92 -9.02
CA ASP A 30 5.45 -5.80 -8.12
C ASP A 30 6.77 -5.10 -8.49
N ALA A 31 7.79 -5.88 -8.88
CA ALA A 31 9.07 -5.32 -9.33
C ALA A 31 8.93 -4.55 -10.66
N GLU A 32 8.15 -5.05 -11.60
CA GLU A 32 7.92 -4.38 -12.88
C GLU A 32 7.21 -3.04 -12.69
N ILE A 33 6.14 -3.03 -11.88
CA ILE A 33 5.38 -1.82 -11.56
C ILE A 33 6.27 -0.81 -10.83
N ALA A 34 6.93 -1.25 -9.75
CA ALA A 34 7.75 -0.37 -8.94
C ALA A 34 8.96 0.17 -9.73
N ALA A 35 9.64 -0.65 -10.51
CA ALA A 35 10.78 -0.22 -11.31
C ALA A 35 10.37 0.86 -12.34
N SER A 36 9.20 0.69 -12.98
CA SER A 36 8.67 1.65 -13.94
C SER A 36 8.33 2.98 -13.28
N LEU A 37 7.58 2.97 -12.18
CA LEU A 37 7.13 4.19 -11.49
C LEU A 37 8.26 4.93 -10.77
N LEU A 38 9.20 4.18 -10.21
CA LEU A 38 10.32 4.74 -9.45
C LEU A 38 11.53 5.10 -10.33
N GLY A 39 11.54 4.67 -11.59
CA GLY A 39 12.68 4.87 -12.49
C GLY A 39 13.95 4.17 -11.98
N ILE A 40 13.81 3.02 -11.32
CA ILE A 40 14.92 2.21 -10.81
C ILE A 40 15.17 0.99 -11.70
N THR A 41 16.35 0.42 -11.58
CA THR A 41 16.75 -0.73 -12.42
C THR A 41 15.92 -1.97 -12.09
N LEU A 42 15.23 -2.50 -13.11
CA LEU A 42 14.67 -3.85 -13.08
C LEU A 42 15.77 -4.86 -13.39
N THR A 43 16.04 -5.76 -12.47
CA THR A 43 17.04 -6.82 -12.60
C THR A 43 16.37 -8.19 -12.48
N LYS A 44 17.14 -9.25 -12.33
CA LYS A 44 16.69 -10.62 -12.24
C LYS A 44 17.33 -11.32 -11.06
N ARG A 45 16.57 -12.15 -10.37
CA ARG A 45 17.09 -12.98 -9.28
C ARG A 45 16.85 -14.46 -9.57
N GLY A 46 17.90 -15.14 -9.98
CA GLY A 46 17.85 -16.57 -10.23
C GLY A 46 16.82 -16.96 -11.28
N SER A 47 16.58 -18.26 -11.39
CA SER A 47 15.56 -18.82 -12.28
C SER A 47 14.60 -19.69 -11.46
N LYS A 48 13.30 -19.51 -11.65
CA LYS A 48 12.27 -20.42 -11.16
C LYS A 48 11.68 -21.14 -12.37
N ASP A 49 11.78 -22.46 -12.38
CA ASP A 49 11.28 -23.31 -13.48
C ASP A 49 11.87 -22.93 -14.86
N GLY A 50 13.14 -22.46 -14.88
CA GLY A 50 13.79 -22.02 -16.11
C GLY A 50 13.47 -20.59 -16.55
N LEU A 51 12.62 -19.87 -15.81
CA LEU A 51 12.27 -18.47 -16.07
C LEU A 51 12.99 -17.54 -15.08
N ASP A 52 13.53 -16.46 -15.59
CA ASP A 52 14.10 -15.39 -14.80
C ASP A 52 13.03 -14.72 -13.93
N VAL A 53 13.34 -14.48 -12.64
CA VAL A 53 12.42 -13.77 -11.72
C VAL A 53 12.75 -12.29 -11.76
N PRO A 54 11.86 -11.43 -12.31
CA PRO A 54 12.04 -9.99 -12.26
C PRO A 54 12.16 -9.51 -10.80
N MET A 55 13.07 -8.58 -10.56
CA MET A 55 13.36 -8.05 -9.25
C MET A 55 13.82 -6.60 -9.35
N CYS A 56 13.42 -5.79 -8.38
CA CYS A 56 14.04 -4.50 -8.09
C CYS A 56 14.17 -4.30 -6.58
N GLY A 57 14.91 -3.29 -6.15
CA GLY A 57 15.09 -3.02 -4.73
C GLY A 57 15.44 -1.57 -4.46
N VAL A 58 15.09 -1.10 -3.28
CA VAL A 58 15.40 0.23 -2.77
C VAL A 58 16.08 0.14 -1.40
N PRO A 59 17.02 1.04 -1.08
CA PRO A 59 17.65 1.04 0.23
C PRO A 59 16.64 1.36 1.34
N ALA A 60 16.67 0.59 2.42
CA ALA A 60 15.71 0.75 3.50
C ALA A 60 15.85 2.10 4.25
N HIS A 61 17.07 2.62 4.34
CA HIS A 61 17.33 3.90 5.01
C HIS A 61 16.80 5.14 4.26
N SER A 62 16.40 4.98 3.00
CA SER A 62 15.86 6.05 2.16
C SER A 62 14.52 5.68 1.53
N VAL A 63 13.78 4.77 2.15
CA VAL A 63 12.55 4.19 1.60
C VAL A 63 11.43 5.20 1.44
N ASP A 64 11.35 6.22 2.30
CA ASP A 64 10.22 7.17 2.36
C ASP A 64 10.02 7.93 1.05
N GLY A 65 11.08 8.36 0.40
CA GLY A 65 10.99 9.03 -0.91
C GLY A 65 10.45 8.12 -2.02
N TYR A 66 10.68 6.82 -1.94
CA TYR A 66 10.11 5.84 -2.88
C TYR A 66 8.66 5.52 -2.54
N LEU A 67 8.33 5.37 -1.26
CA LEU A 67 6.95 5.19 -0.79
C LEU A 67 6.06 6.36 -1.22
N ALA A 68 6.51 7.60 -1.00
CA ALA A 68 5.78 8.80 -1.41
C ALA A 68 5.38 8.78 -2.89
N ARG A 69 6.28 8.33 -3.76
CA ARG A 69 6.03 8.26 -5.21
C ARG A 69 4.99 7.20 -5.56
N LEU A 70 5.05 6.04 -4.95
CA LEU A 70 4.10 4.93 -5.19
C LEU A 70 2.71 5.27 -4.64
N ILE A 71 2.64 5.84 -3.44
CA ILE A 71 1.38 6.26 -2.81
C ILE A 71 0.70 7.35 -3.65
N ARG A 72 1.45 8.38 -4.09
CA ARG A 72 0.91 9.43 -4.97
C ARG A 72 0.47 8.90 -6.34
N ALA A 73 1.01 7.77 -6.77
CA ALA A 73 0.57 7.08 -7.97
C ALA A 73 -0.65 6.15 -7.72
N GLY A 74 -1.26 6.20 -6.52
CA GLY A 74 -2.46 5.46 -6.16
C GLY A 74 -2.21 4.01 -5.72
N HIS A 75 -0.95 3.61 -5.49
CA HIS A 75 -0.64 2.24 -5.10
C HIS A 75 -0.68 2.05 -3.59
N LYS A 76 -1.19 0.89 -3.15
CA LYS A 76 -1.05 0.38 -1.79
C LYS A 76 0.31 -0.32 -1.64
N VAL A 77 0.97 -0.11 -0.52
CA VAL A 77 2.28 -0.72 -0.23
C VAL A 77 2.22 -1.49 1.09
N ALA A 78 2.58 -2.77 1.06
CA ALA A 78 2.73 -3.60 2.25
C ALA A 78 4.21 -3.66 2.65
N ILE A 79 4.54 -3.17 3.83
CA ILE A 79 5.88 -3.21 4.41
C ILE A 79 6.05 -4.52 5.17
N CYS A 80 6.91 -5.37 4.67
CA CYS A 80 7.22 -6.68 5.25
C CYS A 80 8.61 -6.64 5.90
N GLU A 81 8.63 -6.72 7.23
CA GLU A 81 9.83 -6.68 8.03
C GLU A 81 10.25 -8.05 8.52
N GLN A 82 11.51 -8.15 8.88
CA GLN A 82 12.05 -9.28 9.59
C GLN A 82 11.63 -9.20 11.06
N ILE A 83 10.76 -10.13 11.47
CA ILE A 83 10.18 -10.18 12.83
C ILE A 83 10.89 -11.19 13.75
N GLU A 84 11.92 -11.86 13.26
CA GLU A 84 12.69 -12.86 14.01
C GLU A 84 14.16 -12.43 14.14
N ASP A 85 14.70 -12.52 15.36
CA ASP A 85 16.12 -12.33 15.59
C ASP A 85 16.94 -13.55 15.10
N PRO A 86 18.15 -13.35 14.55
CA PRO A 86 19.05 -14.44 14.20
C PRO A 86 19.38 -15.41 15.35
N GLN A 87 19.31 -14.96 16.60
CA GLN A 87 19.51 -15.83 17.77
C GLN A 87 18.31 -16.74 17.99
N GLU A 88 17.07 -16.22 17.84
CA GLU A 88 15.84 -17.01 17.92
C GLU A 88 15.81 -18.09 16.82
N GLN A 89 16.25 -17.73 15.60
CA GLN A 89 16.38 -18.67 14.51
C GLN A 89 17.31 -19.84 14.87
N LYS A 90 18.47 -19.54 15.48
CA LYS A 90 19.41 -20.58 15.95
C LYS A 90 18.79 -21.49 17.01
N GLN A 91 18.03 -20.93 17.96
CA GLN A 91 17.34 -21.69 19.00
C GLN A 91 16.30 -22.69 18.45
N ARG A 92 15.60 -22.32 17.38
CA ARG A 92 14.65 -23.26 16.69
C ARG A 92 15.30 -24.21 15.71
N GLY A 93 16.64 -24.36 15.75
CA GLY A 93 17.41 -25.30 14.92
C GLY A 93 18.06 -24.68 13.69
N GLY A 94 18.05 -23.37 13.53
CA GLY A 94 18.80 -22.62 12.50
C GLY A 94 18.38 -22.88 11.04
N LYS A 95 17.30 -23.66 10.82
CA LYS A 95 16.86 -24.04 9.48
C LYS A 95 15.87 -23.04 8.87
N GLY A 96 16.07 -22.73 7.59
CA GLY A 96 15.18 -21.86 6.81
C GLY A 96 15.50 -20.37 6.95
N PRO A 97 14.81 -19.50 6.21
CA PRO A 97 14.98 -18.06 6.31
C PRO A 97 14.41 -17.52 7.62
N LEU A 98 14.89 -16.35 8.05
CA LEU A 98 14.31 -15.60 9.16
C LEU A 98 12.84 -15.30 8.85
N LYS A 99 12.00 -15.35 9.89
CA LYS A 99 10.57 -15.05 9.75
C LYS A 99 10.38 -13.58 9.39
N ARG A 100 9.45 -13.35 8.48
CA ARG A 100 9.03 -12.02 8.04
C ARG A 100 7.52 -11.96 8.00
N ASP A 101 6.99 -10.80 8.32
CA ASP A 101 5.56 -10.54 8.25
C ASP A 101 5.30 -9.10 7.86
N VAL A 102 4.09 -8.82 7.37
CA VAL A 102 3.66 -7.46 7.09
C VAL A 102 3.37 -6.76 8.40
N VAL A 103 4.13 -5.70 8.66
CA VAL A 103 3.99 -4.88 9.88
C VAL A 103 3.14 -3.64 9.65
N ARG A 104 2.96 -3.25 8.37
CA ARG A 104 2.21 -2.06 7.99
C ARG A 104 1.73 -2.14 6.55
N ILE A 105 0.54 -1.61 6.29
CA ILE A 105 0.02 -1.33 4.95
C ILE A 105 -0.17 0.17 4.84
N LEU A 106 0.43 0.75 3.81
CA LEU A 106 0.30 2.17 3.46
C LEU A 106 -0.67 2.27 2.28
N THR A 107 -1.66 3.13 2.41
CA THR A 107 -2.60 3.46 1.33
C THR A 107 -2.68 4.98 1.18
N PRO A 108 -3.11 5.51 0.04
CA PRO A 108 -3.13 6.96 -0.17
C PRO A 108 -3.85 7.75 0.92
N GLY A 109 -4.98 7.24 1.44
CA GLY A 109 -5.79 7.91 2.46
C GLY A 109 -5.37 7.66 3.90
N THR A 110 -4.40 6.72 4.16
CA THR A 110 -3.99 6.33 5.53
C THR A 110 -2.58 6.77 5.90
N VAL A 111 -1.94 7.56 5.05
CA VAL A 111 -0.61 8.12 5.31
C VAL A 111 -0.68 9.21 6.37
N ILE A 112 0.27 9.17 7.32
CA ILE A 112 0.40 10.15 8.42
C ILE A 112 1.79 10.78 8.50
N GLU A 113 2.75 10.30 7.71
CA GLU A 113 4.11 10.84 7.68
C GLU A 113 4.17 12.12 6.86
N ASP A 114 4.73 13.18 7.44
CA ASP A 114 4.84 14.51 6.80
C ASP A 114 5.52 14.46 5.42
N GLU A 115 6.52 13.58 5.25
CA GLU A 115 7.26 13.43 3.99
C GLU A 115 6.42 12.80 2.88
N LEU A 116 5.38 12.06 3.25
CA LEU A 116 4.48 11.38 2.31
C LEU A 116 3.26 12.22 1.97
N LEU A 117 2.88 13.17 2.84
CA LEU A 117 1.69 13.99 2.70
C LEU A 117 1.87 15.11 1.66
N PRO A 118 0.78 15.56 1.02
CA PRO A 118 0.81 16.74 0.18
C PRO A 118 0.98 18.00 1.05
N ALA A 119 1.91 18.87 0.67
CA ALA A 119 2.06 20.15 1.36
C ALA A 119 0.83 21.05 1.14
N ARG A 120 0.18 21.50 2.22
CA ARG A 120 -0.96 22.44 2.21
C ARG A 120 -2.27 21.87 1.64
N ALA A 121 -2.48 20.59 1.66
CA ALA A 121 -3.75 19.96 1.30
C ALA A 121 -4.15 18.93 2.36
N HIS A 122 -5.43 18.69 2.51
CA HIS A 122 -5.93 17.59 3.31
C HIS A 122 -5.62 16.25 2.62
N ASN A 123 -5.47 15.20 3.42
CA ASN A 123 -5.28 13.84 2.93
C ASN A 123 -6.50 12.98 3.32
N TYR A 124 -7.61 13.21 2.64
CA TYR A 124 -8.86 12.57 3.02
C TYR A 124 -8.95 11.10 2.59
N LEU A 125 -9.25 10.26 3.57
CA LEU A 125 -9.84 8.95 3.37
C LEU A 125 -11.36 9.14 3.42
N VAL A 126 -12.04 8.87 2.32
CA VAL A 126 -13.50 9.00 2.22
C VAL A 126 -14.14 7.62 2.16
N ALA A 127 -15.23 7.44 2.88
CA ALA A 127 -16.05 6.23 2.85
C ALA A 127 -17.49 6.56 2.47
N LEU A 128 -18.04 5.78 1.55
CA LEU A 128 -19.46 5.83 1.19
C LEU A 128 -20.21 4.68 1.85
N GLY A 129 -21.38 4.97 2.39
CA GLY A 129 -22.32 3.98 2.88
C GLY A 129 -23.69 4.23 2.30
N ARG A 130 -24.44 3.17 2.03
CA ARG A 130 -25.84 3.26 1.58
C ARG A 130 -26.73 2.43 2.47
N ALA A 131 -27.84 3.03 2.91
CA ALA A 131 -28.91 2.35 3.62
C ALA A 131 -30.25 2.75 2.98
N GLU A 132 -30.96 1.78 2.42
CA GLU A 132 -32.21 2.01 1.69
C GLU A 132 -32.02 3.01 0.54
N SER A 133 -32.62 4.21 0.66
CA SER A 133 -32.52 5.31 -0.31
C SER A 133 -31.60 6.44 0.12
N GLN A 134 -30.89 6.30 1.25
CA GLN A 134 -30.01 7.33 1.77
C GLN A 134 -28.55 6.97 1.58
N ILE A 135 -27.74 7.94 1.16
CA ILE A 135 -26.29 7.85 1.11
C ILE A 135 -25.72 8.62 2.29
N ALA A 136 -24.79 8.00 2.98
CA ALA A 136 -23.92 8.66 3.94
C ALA A 136 -22.48 8.70 3.39
N ILE A 137 -21.84 9.85 3.52
CA ILE A 137 -20.43 10.05 3.24
C ILE A 137 -19.71 10.38 4.55
N ALA A 138 -18.65 9.65 4.82
CA ALA A 138 -17.74 9.93 5.93
C ALA A 138 -16.36 10.24 5.38
N TRP A 139 -15.67 11.19 5.99
CA TRP A 139 -14.26 11.45 5.63
C TRP A 139 -13.43 11.71 6.86
N ALA A 140 -12.20 11.24 6.79
CA ALA A 140 -11.20 11.40 7.83
C ALA A 140 -9.88 11.91 7.24
N ASP A 141 -9.24 12.82 7.95
CA ASP A 141 -7.83 13.15 7.74
C ASP A 141 -7.03 12.54 8.89
N MET A 142 -6.29 11.47 8.58
CA MET A 142 -5.54 10.72 9.59
C MET A 142 -4.37 11.53 10.17
N SER A 143 -3.90 12.57 9.46
CA SER A 143 -2.80 13.42 9.92
C SER A 143 -3.24 14.48 10.92
N THR A 144 -4.49 14.97 10.82
CA THR A 144 -5.05 15.98 11.73
C THR A 144 -5.95 15.38 12.80
N GLY A 145 -6.48 14.17 12.56
CA GLY A 145 -7.47 13.52 13.41
C GLY A 145 -8.91 14.00 13.16
N ASP A 146 -9.14 14.75 12.09
CA ASP A 146 -10.48 15.18 11.71
C ASP A 146 -11.30 13.98 11.23
N PHE A 147 -12.58 13.93 11.68
CA PHE A 147 -13.54 12.94 11.23
C PHE A 147 -14.92 13.56 11.16
N LEU A 148 -15.54 13.50 9.98
CA LEU A 148 -16.85 14.06 9.73
C LEU A 148 -17.73 13.06 8.98
N VAL A 149 -19.05 13.20 9.18
CA VAL A 149 -20.07 12.37 8.52
C VAL A 149 -21.22 13.27 8.08
N GLN A 150 -21.76 13.01 6.90
CA GLN A 150 -22.89 13.74 6.35
C GLN A 150 -23.80 12.80 5.56
N GLU A 151 -25.12 12.97 5.71
CA GLU A 151 -26.11 12.39 4.80
C GLU A 151 -26.21 13.26 3.55
N ILE A 152 -26.27 12.62 2.38
CA ILE A 152 -26.36 13.31 1.09
C ILE A 152 -27.41 12.64 0.20
N ALA A 153 -28.01 13.41 -0.69
CA ALA A 153 -28.83 12.89 -1.76
C ALA A 153 -27.94 12.35 -2.91
N ASP A 154 -28.45 11.41 -3.69
CA ASP A 154 -27.71 10.79 -4.81
C ASP A 154 -27.14 11.86 -5.77
N GLU A 155 -27.92 12.89 -6.09
CA GLU A 155 -27.52 13.97 -7.02
C GLU A 155 -26.38 14.85 -6.46
N GLY A 156 -26.14 14.82 -5.15
CA GLY A 156 -25.10 15.58 -4.48
C GLY A 156 -23.76 14.84 -4.35
N LEU A 157 -23.73 13.54 -4.62
CA LEU A 157 -22.56 12.70 -4.37
C LEU A 157 -21.33 13.14 -5.16
N GLU A 158 -21.46 13.30 -6.47
CA GLU A 158 -20.36 13.72 -7.35
C GLU A 158 -19.76 15.07 -6.89
N THR A 159 -20.62 16.04 -6.63
CA THR A 159 -20.20 17.37 -6.15
C THR A 159 -19.45 17.29 -4.82
N MET A 160 -19.92 16.42 -3.92
CA MET A 160 -19.30 16.26 -2.59
C MET A 160 -17.94 15.57 -2.69
N VAL A 161 -17.83 14.50 -3.49
CA VAL A 161 -16.56 13.80 -3.72
C VAL A 161 -15.56 14.73 -4.42
N ALA A 162 -15.98 15.45 -5.46
CA ALA A 162 -15.13 16.42 -6.14
C ALA A 162 -14.64 17.54 -5.21
N ARG A 163 -15.49 18.00 -4.25
CA ARG A 163 -15.12 19.00 -3.26
C ARG A 163 -14.11 18.49 -2.23
N LEU A 164 -14.25 17.22 -1.82
CA LEU A 164 -13.35 16.60 -0.85
C LEU A 164 -12.01 16.23 -1.47
N ASP A 165 -11.98 15.99 -2.78
CA ASP A 165 -10.77 15.55 -3.52
C ASP A 165 -10.02 14.43 -2.78
N PRO A 166 -10.68 13.26 -2.56
CA PRO A 166 -10.15 12.25 -1.67
C PRO A 166 -8.87 11.60 -2.21
N ALA A 167 -7.88 11.42 -1.33
CA ALA A 167 -6.71 10.61 -1.64
C ALA A 167 -7.06 9.12 -1.79
N GLU A 168 -8.12 8.66 -1.09
CA GLU A 168 -8.62 7.30 -1.17
C GLU A 168 -10.14 7.28 -0.93
N LEU A 169 -10.87 6.49 -1.74
CA LEU A 169 -12.31 6.29 -1.61
C LEU A 169 -12.61 4.83 -1.30
N ILE A 170 -13.38 4.59 -0.24
CA ILE A 170 -13.87 3.27 0.17
C ILE A 170 -15.38 3.23 -0.06
N TYR A 171 -15.87 2.18 -0.69
CA TYR A 171 -17.29 2.00 -0.95
C TYR A 171 -17.66 0.50 -0.94
N PRO A 172 -18.95 0.16 -0.73
CA PRO A 172 -19.41 -1.22 -0.79
C PRO A 172 -19.14 -1.84 -2.16
N HIS A 173 -18.80 -3.14 -2.18
CA HIS A 173 -18.45 -3.86 -3.42
C HIS A 173 -19.58 -3.87 -4.47
N ASP A 174 -20.83 -3.79 -4.01
CA ASP A 174 -22.06 -3.77 -4.81
C ASP A 174 -22.56 -2.36 -5.15
N TYR A 175 -21.73 -1.35 -4.90
CA TYR A 175 -22.04 0.03 -5.22
C TYR A 175 -21.49 0.41 -6.60
N ASP A 176 -22.40 0.72 -7.53
CA ASP A 176 -22.02 1.24 -8.83
C ASP A 176 -21.64 2.72 -8.71
N LEU A 177 -20.34 2.99 -8.72
CA LEU A 177 -19.84 4.36 -8.80
C LEU A 177 -20.13 4.92 -10.21
N PRO A 178 -20.59 6.18 -10.31
CA PRO A 178 -20.62 6.89 -11.58
C PRO A 178 -19.22 6.98 -12.21
N ASP A 179 -19.14 6.98 -13.55
CA ASP A 179 -17.91 7.24 -14.29
C ASP A 179 -17.52 8.73 -14.15
N TRP A 180 -16.66 9.06 -13.19
CA TRP A 180 -16.11 10.41 -12.98
C TRP A 180 -14.67 10.51 -13.44
#